data_607ed36846ad478e64a16fa78398fb2f
#
_entry.id   607ed36846ad478e64a16fa78398fb2f
#
_cell.length_a   1.000
_cell.length_b   1.000
_cell.length_c   1.000
_cell.angle_alpha   90.00
_cell.angle_beta   90.00
_cell.angle_gamma   90.00
#
_symmetry.space_group_name_H-M   'P 1'
#
loop_
_entity.id
_entity.type
_entity.pdbx_description
1 polymer ?
#
loop_
_entity_poly.entity_id
_entity_poly.type
_entity_poly.pdbx_seq_one_letter_code
_entity_poly.pdbx_strand_id
1 'polypeptide(L)'
;LNLENNITFVGNVGNANEWYQAFDCFVLPSIWEGLPVVGVEAQAADLPCVFSANVTREIGFSERAEFIGLDEPLNKWARTIGKALLQTNRVDRTDLITEKHYNIEVEAERLQERYLQLYKERCQA
;
A
#
# COMPACT_ATOMS: atom_id res chain seq x y z
N LEU A 1 -1.73 -4.91 -28.82
CA LEU A 1 -2.13 -6.12 -28.07
C LEU A 1 -3.65 -6.37 -28.10
N ASN A 2 -4.45 -5.45 -28.66
CA ASN A 2 -5.91 -5.51 -28.72
C ASN A 2 -6.54 -5.73 -27.33
N LEU A 3 -6.13 -4.92 -26.35
CA LEU A 3 -6.57 -5.00 -24.94
C LEU A 3 -7.59 -3.93 -24.58
N GLU A 4 -8.10 -3.17 -25.54
CA GLU A 4 -8.96 -2.00 -25.32
C GLU A 4 -10.24 -2.36 -24.52
N ASN A 5 -10.73 -3.59 -24.71
CA ASN A 5 -11.90 -4.09 -24.00
C ASN A 5 -11.58 -4.69 -22.61
N ASN A 6 -10.30 -4.76 -22.25
CA ASN A 6 -9.82 -5.38 -21.00
C ASN A 6 -9.17 -4.36 -20.06
N ILE A 7 -8.99 -3.10 -20.53
CA ILE A 7 -8.34 -2.04 -19.76
C ILE A 7 -9.30 -0.85 -19.64
N THR A 8 -9.51 -0.37 -18.43
CA THR A 8 -10.27 0.83 -18.15
C THR A 8 -9.39 1.87 -17.48
N PHE A 9 -9.26 3.05 -18.10
CA PHE A 9 -8.58 4.20 -17.52
C PHE A 9 -9.60 5.05 -16.78
N VAL A 10 -9.61 4.97 -15.45
CA VAL A 10 -10.60 5.70 -14.62
C VAL A 10 -10.20 7.14 -14.33
N GLY A 11 -8.94 7.52 -14.61
CA GLY A 11 -8.45 8.86 -14.32
C GLY A 11 -8.34 9.15 -12.82
N ASN A 12 -8.50 10.41 -12.44
CA ASN A 12 -8.48 10.84 -11.05
C ASN A 12 -9.85 10.65 -10.41
N VAL A 13 -9.93 9.90 -9.32
CA VAL A 13 -11.16 9.58 -8.60
C VAL A 13 -11.09 10.07 -7.15
N GLY A 14 -12.19 10.59 -6.63
CA GLY A 14 -12.26 11.07 -5.24
C GLY A 14 -12.56 9.99 -4.20
N ASN A 15 -12.88 8.78 -4.64
CA ASN A 15 -13.31 7.65 -3.80
C ASN A 15 -12.39 6.42 -3.97
N ALA A 16 -11.07 6.62 -4.02
CA ALA A 16 -10.09 5.54 -4.23
C ALA A 16 -10.24 4.39 -3.21
N ASN A 17 -10.63 4.70 -1.97
CA ASN A 17 -10.89 3.72 -0.93
C ASN A 17 -11.98 2.70 -1.31
N GLU A 18 -13.01 3.10 -2.04
CA GLU A 18 -14.06 2.19 -2.53
C GLU A 18 -13.51 1.29 -3.65
N TRP A 19 -12.64 1.83 -4.51
CA TRP A 19 -11.98 1.06 -5.57
C TRP A 19 -11.09 -0.05 -5.00
N TYR A 20 -10.32 0.23 -3.93
CA TYR A 20 -9.52 -0.82 -3.27
C TYR A 20 -10.40 -1.94 -2.71
N GLN A 21 -11.63 -1.66 -2.28
CA GLN A 21 -12.56 -2.71 -1.85
C GLN A 21 -13.07 -3.57 -3.01
N ALA A 22 -13.13 -3.01 -4.23
CA ALA A 22 -13.63 -3.70 -5.42
C ALA A 22 -12.56 -4.50 -6.18
N PHE A 23 -11.27 -4.20 -5.97
CA PHE A 23 -10.17 -4.86 -6.67
C PHE A 23 -9.83 -6.23 -6.08
N ASP A 24 -9.22 -7.11 -6.86
CA ASP A 24 -8.72 -8.41 -6.44
C ASP A 24 -7.20 -8.41 -6.18
N CYS A 25 -6.47 -7.49 -6.78
CA CYS A 25 -5.04 -7.32 -6.61
C CYS A 25 -4.63 -5.88 -6.94
N PHE A 26 -3.63 -5.37 -6.23
CA PHE A 26 -2.99 -4.09 -6.52
C PHE A 26 -1.61 -4.34 -7.13
N VAL A 27 -1.29 -3.66 -8.24
CA VAL A 27 0.00 -3.80 -8.94
C VAL A 27 0.63 -2.43 -9.13
N LEU A 28 1.86 -2.24 -8.64
CA LEU A 28 2.61 -0.99 -8.77
C LEU A 28 3.99 -1.25 -9.42
N PRO A 29 4.08 -1.23 -10.75
CA PRO A 29 5.32 -1.46 -11.50
C PRO A 29 6.14 -0.16 -11.65
N SER A 30 6.28 0.63 -10.59
CA SER A 30 6.98 1.90 -10.62
C SER A 30 8.49 1.71 -10.79
N ILE A 31 9.11 2.59 -11.56
CA ILE A 31 10.56 2.63 -11.74
C ILE A 31 11.24 3.12 -10.45
N TRP A 32 10.63 4.07 -9.78
CA TRP A 32 11.10 4.64 -8.52
C TRP A 32 9.93 5.25 -7.75
N GLU A 33 9.90 5.01 -6.45
CA GLU A 33 8.98 5.63 -5.50
C GLU A 33 9.72 5.84 -4.17
N GLY A 34 9.32 6.89 -3.43
CA GLY A 34 9.63 6.96 -2.01
C GLY A 34 8.76 5.96 -1.23
N LEU A 35 7.85 6.44 -0.38
CA LEU A 35 6.81 5.60 0.24
C LEU A 35 5.49 5.86 -0.51
N PRO A 36 5.03 4.95 -1.40
CA PRO A 36 3.81 5.17 -2.17
C PRO A 36 2.57 4.97 -1.30
N VAL A 37 1.89 6.06 -0.96
CA VAL A 37 0.68 6.03 -0.10
C VAL A 37 -0.40 5.10 -0.67
N VAL A 38 -0.55 5.05 -1.98
CA VAL A 38 -1.48 4.12 -2.66
C VAL A 38 -1.22 2.64 -2.32
N GLY A 39 0.03 2.27 -2.04
CA GLY A 39 0.39 0.92 -1.59
C GLY A 39 0.03 0.67 -0.13
N VAL A 40 0.07 1.71 0.74
CA VAL A 40 -0.43 1.64 2.11
C VAL A 40 -1.95 1.44 2.09
N GLU A 41 -2.66 2.24 1.32
CA GLU A 41 -4.12 2.18 1.17
C GLU A 41 -4.59 0.82 0.65
N ALA A 42 -3.91 0.27 -0.36
CA ALA A 42 -4.21 -1.05 -0.90
C ALA A 42 -4.06 -2.16 0.16
N GLN A 43 -2.98 -2.11 0.96
CA GLN A 43 -2.76 -3.09 2.03
C GLN A 43 -3.71 -2.87 3.23
N ALA A 44 -4.14 -1.63 3.50
CA ALA A 44 -5.18 -1.34 4.47
C ALA A 44 -6.52 -1.99 4.08
N ALA A 45 -6.81 -2.09 2.78
CA ALA A 45 -7.96 -2.80 2.23
C ALA A 45 -7.72 -4.33 2.13
N ASP A 46 -6.64 -4.84 2.69
CA ASP A 46 -6.21 -6.25 2.63
C ASP A 46 -6.07 -6.80 1.21
N LEU A 47 -5.70 -5.94 0.26
CA LEU A 47 -5.39 -6.39 -1.10
C LEU A 47 -4.05 -7.13 -1.14
N PRO A 48 -3.95 -8.24 -1.88
CA PRO A 48 -2.67 -8.74 -2.35
C PRO A 48 -2.00 -7.68 -3.22
N CYS A 49 -0.74 -7.37 -2.94
CA CYS A 49 0.00 -6.32 -3.61
C CYS A 49 1.24 -6.86 -4.32
N VAL A 50 1.46 -6.44 -5.56
CA VAL A 50 2.67 -6.75 -6.32
C VAL A 50 3.38 -5.44 -6.66
N PHE A 51 4.52 -5.23 -6.02
CA PHE A 51 5.35 -4.04 -6.20
C PHE A 51 6.56 -4.34 -7.08
N SER A 52 7.08 -3.32 -7.77
CA SER A 52 8.41 -3.44 -8.35
C SER A 52 9.46 -3.51 -7.25
N ALA A 53 10.57 -4.21 -7.51
CA ALA A 53 11.69 -4.28 -6.58
C ALA A 53 12.43 -2.95 -6.39
N ASN A 54 12.11 -1.95 -7.22
CA ASN A 54 12.67 -0.60 -7.16
C ASN A 54 11.92 0.31 -6.17
N VAL A 55 10.75 -0.10 -5.70
CA VAL A 55 10.02 0.59 -4.63
C VAL A 55 10.63 0.24 -3.29
N THR A 56 10.59 1.18 -2.33
CA THR A 56 11.11 0.91 -0.98
C THR A 56 10.48 -0.33 -0.35
N ARG A 57 11.28 -1.17 0.30
CA ARG A 57 10.80 -2.38 1.00
C ARG A 57 9.92 -2.07 2.21
N GLU A 58 10.00 -0.85 2.72
CA GLU A 58 9.18 -0.36 3.82
C GLU A 58 7.69 -0.45 3.51
N ILE A 59 7.30 -0.32 2.22
CA ILE A 59 5.90 -0.45 1.82
C ILE A 59 5.35 -1.88 2.03
N GLY A 60 6.18 -2.91 2.01
CA GLY A 60 5.76 -4.31 2.10
C GLY A 60 5.55 -4.78 3.53
N PHE A 61 4.61 -4.19 4.25
CA PHE A 61 4.32 -4.52 5.65
C PHE A 61 3.27 -5.62 5.83
N SER A 62 2.51 -5.94 4.78
CA SER A 62 1.58 -7.07 4.76
C SER A 62 2.27 -8.33 4.21
N GLU A 63 1.91 -9.49 4.73
CA GLU A 63 2.33 -10.80 4.23
C GLU A 63 1.84 -11.09 2.81
N ARG A 64 0.92 -10.25 2.29
CA ARG A 64 0.39 -10.32 0.92
C ARG A 64 1.14 -9.43 -0.06
N ALA A 65 2.25 -8.82 0.36
CA ALA A 65 3.09 -7.97 -0.48
C ALA A 65 4.21 -8.77 -1.13
N GLU A 66 4.24 -8.78 -2.45
CA GLU A 66 5.26 -9.41 -3.27
C GLU A 66 6.07 -8.36 -4.03
N PHE A 67 7.36 -8.61 -4.24
CA PHE A 67 8.25 -7.71 -4.96
C PHE A 67 8.91 -8.41 -6.14
N ILE A 68 8.88 -7.77 -7.32
CA ILE A 68 9.44 -8.33 -8.56
C ILE A 68 10.31 -7.27 -9.25
N GLY A 69 11.49 -7.66 -9.74
CA GLY A 69 12.33 -6.79 -10.57
C GLY A 69 11.65 -6.37 -11.87
N LEU A 70 11.84 -5.13 -12.29
CA LEU A 70 11.30 -4.64 -13.57
C LEU A 70 11.98 -5.28 -14.78
N ASP A 71 13.19 -5.81 -14.60
CA ASP A 71 13.98 -6.57 -15.57
C ASP A 71 13.56 -8.05 -15.69
N GLU A 72 12.71 -8.50 -14.78
CA GLU A 72 12.21 -9.87 -14.80
C GLU A 72 11.24 -10.11 -15.97
N PRO A 73 11.21 -11.33 -16.52
CA PRO A 73 10.32 -11.65 -17.62
C PRO A 73 8.84 -11.43 -17.31
N LEU A 74 8.05 -10.95 -18.26
CA LEU A 74 6.61 -10.69 -18.10
C LEU A 74 5.83 -11.91 -17.59
N ASN A 75 6.26 -13.12 -17.93
CA ASN A 75 5.62 -14.34 -17.44
C ASN A 75 5.80 -14.54 -15.93
N LYS A 76 6.88 -13.99 -15.32
CA LYS A 76 7.07 -14.00 -13.86
C LYS A 76 6.08 -13.04 -13.20
N TRP A 77 5.92 -11.83 -13.74
CA TRP A 77 4.89 -10.89 -13.31
C TRP A 77 3.50 -11.49 -13.39
N ALA A 78 3.14 -12.06 -14.53
CA ALA A 78 1.84 -12.70 -14.74
C ALA A 78 1.58 -13.85 -13.76
N ARG A 79 2.57 -14.69 -13.46
CA ARG A 79 2.43 -15.78 -12.48
C ARG A 79 2.26 -15.26 -11.06
N THR A 80 2.99 -14.22 -10.68
CA THR A 80 2.89 -13.64 -9.33
C THR A 80 1.55 -12.97 -9.13
N ILE A 81 1.08 -12.19 -10.10
CA ILE A 81 -0.27 -11.61 -10.07
C ILE A 81 -1.32 -12.72 -10.04
N GLY A 82 -1.17 -13.76 -10.86
CA GLY A 82 -2.08 -14.91 -10.86
C GLY A 82 -2.16 -15.62 -9.50
N LYS A 83 -1.05 -15.73 -8.76
CA LYS A 83 -1.05 -16.26 -7.39
C LYS A 83 -1.75 -15.30 -6.41
N ALA A 84 -1.51 -14.00 -6.56
CA ALA A 84 -2.14 -12.98 -5.74
C ALA A 84 -3.68 -13.03 -5.87
N LEU A 85 -4.19 -13.18 -7.07
CA LEU A 85 -5.62 -13.30 -7.36
C LEU A 85 -6.31 -14.53 -6.72
N LEU A 86 -5.57 -15.52 -6.27
CA LEU A 86 -6.12 -16.67 -5.54
C LEU A 86 -6.36 -16.37 -4.04
N GLN A 87 -5.88 -15.25 -3.54
CA GLN A 87 -6.01 -14.85 -2.14
C GLN A 87 -7.29 -14.03 -1.93
N THR A 88 -8.44 -14.66 -2.04
CA THR A 88 -9.75 -13.97 -2.07
C THR A 88 -10.29 -13.57 -0.70
N ASN A 89 -9.87 -14.23 0.38
CA ASN A 89 -10.34 -13.91 1.73
C ASN A 89 -9.69 -12.61 2.23
N ARG A 90 -10.50 -11.65 2.64
CA ARG A 90 -10.07 -10.40 3.24
C ARG A 90 -10.37 -10.37 4.73
N VAL A 91 -9.48 -9.74 5.48
CA VAL A 91 -9.62 -9.52 6.92
C VAL A 91 -9.43 -8.05 7.24
N ASP A 92 -9.92 -7.63 8.40
CA ASP A 92 -9.64 -6.29 8.92
C ASP A 92 -8.12 -6.15 9.22
N ARG A 93 -7.54 -5.07 8.74
CA ARG A 93 -6.11 -4.74 8.90
C ARG A 93 -5.86 -3.56 9.84
N THR A 94 -6.87 -3.11 10.56
CA THR A 94 -6.77 -1.95 11.47
C THR A 94 -5.63 -2.12 12.47
N ASP A 95 -5.49 -3.28 13.09
CA ASP A 95 -4.40 -3.55 14.04
C ASP A 95 -3.03 -3.49 13.37
N LEU A 96 -2.88 -4.10 12.20
CA LEU A 96 -1.63 -4.07 11.42
C LEU A 96 -1.25 -2.66 10.99
N ILE A 97 -2.20 -1.88 10.48
CA ILE A 97 -1.99 -0.48 10.08
C ILE A 97 -1.56 0.37 11.28
N THR A 98 -2.15 0.13 12.45
CA THR A 98 -1.80 0.82 13.69
C THR A 98 -0.41 0.42 14.18
N GLU A 99 -0.06 -0.87 14.17
CA GLU A 99 1.27 -1.37 14.51
C GLU A 99 2.37 -0.77 13.62
N LYS A 100 2.07 -0.62 12.33
CA LYS A 100 3.01 -0.06 11.33
C LYS A 100 3.01 1.48 11.27
N HIS A 101 2.33 2.16 12.17
CA HIS A 101 2.28 3.62 12.27
C HIS A 101 1.63 4.33 11.06
N TYR A 102 0.66 3.69 10.43
CA TYR A 102 -0.11 4.27 9.31
C TYR A 102 -1.54 4.67 9.71
N ASN A 103 -1.95 4.45 10.96
CA ASN A 103 -3.23 4.91 11.47
C ASN A 103 -3.13 6.39 11.85
N ILE A 104 -3.69 7.27 11.01
CA ILE A 104 -3.56 8.72 11.17
C ILE A 104 -4.13 9.23 12.50
N GLU A 105 -5.19 8.64 13.03
CA GLU A 105 -5.79 9.07 14.29
C GLU A 105 -4.80 8.84 15.45
N VAL A 106 -4.22 7.63 15.52
CA VAL A 106 -3.24 7.26 16.55
C VAL A 106 -1.95 8.06 16.40
N GLU A 107 -1.46 8.24 15.18
CA GLU A 107 -0.20 8.96 14.95
C GLU A 107 -0.34 10.47 15.17
N ALA A 108 -1.52 11.04 14.91
CA ALA A 108 -1.80 12.45 15.23
C ALA A 108 -1.78 12.69 16.75
N GLU A 109 -2.36 11.79 17.54
CA GLU A 109 -2.29 11.88 19.03
C GLU A 109 -0.86 11.75 19.53
N ARG A 110 -0.09 10.76 19.05
CA ARG A 110 1.34 10.61 19.39
C ARG A 110 2.16 11.83 19.06
N LEU A 111 1.93 12.43 17.90
CA LEU A 111 2.62 13.65 17.48
C LEU A 111 2.26 14.84 18.39
N GLN A 112 0.99 14.99 18.73
CA GLN A 112 0.53 16.02 19.66
C GLN A 112 1.18 15.87 21.04
N GLU A 113 1.20 14.66 21.59
CA GLU A 113 1.86 14.39 22.88
C GLU A 113 3.35 14.74 22.82
N ARG A 114 4.03 14.40 21.73
CA ARG A 114 5.45 14.73 21.54
C ARG A 114 5.70 16.23 21.51
N TYR A 115 4.85 17.00 20.82
CA TYR A 115 4.96 18.46 20.83
C TYR A 115 4.73 19.06 22.21
N LEU A 116 3.73 18.57 22.94
CA LEU A 116 3.45 19.04 24.31
C LEU A 116 4.62 18.73 25.25
N GLN A 117 5.23 17.56 25.12
CA GLN A 117 6.41 17.20 25.90
C GLN A 117 7.58 18.15 25.64
N LEU A 118 7.93 18.35 24.36
CA LEU A 118 9.03 19.25 23.95
C LEU A 118 8.80 20.69 24.42
N TYR A 119 7.55 21.15 24.37
CA TYR A 119 7.19 22.48 24.89
C TYR A 119 7.45 22.59 26.40
N LYS A 120 7.03 21.59 27.20
CA LYS A 120 7.26 21.57 28.65
C LYS A 120 8.75 21.53 28.98
N GLU A 121 9.53 20.70 28.32
CA GLU A 121 10.99 20.60 28.47
C GLU A 121 11.66 21.97 28.24
N ARG A 122 11.24 22.70 27.19
CA ARG A 122 11.77 24.01 26.85
C ARG A 122 11.39 25.10 27.86
N CYS A 123 10.20 25.01 28.44
CA CYS A 123 9.73 26.02 29.44
C CYS A 123 10.33 25.80 30.84
N GLN A 124 10.95 24.66 31.10
CA GLN A 124 11.60 24.31 32.36
C GLN A 124 13.12 24.51 32.34
N ALA A 125 13.68 24.77 31.16
CA ALA A 125 15.11 25.09 30.96
C ALA A 125 15.35 26.59 30.99
#